data_acafbe44d09e074f2f1770dc1304f29a
#
_entry.id   acafbe44d09e074f2f1770dc1304f29a
#
_cell.length_a   1.000
_cell.length_b   1.000
_cell.length_c   1.000
_cell.angle_alpha   90.00
_cell.angle_beta   90.00
_cell.angle_gamma   90.00
#
_symmetry.space_group_name_H-M   'P 1'
#
loop_
_entity.id
_entity.type
_entity.pdbx_description
1 polymer ?
#
loop_
_entity_poly.entity_id
_entity_poly.type
_entity_poly.pdbx_seq_one_letter_code
_entity_poly.pdbx_strand_id
1 'polypeptide(L)'
;MNIRGSVRRSICLAGVAAIPTLAAGAQPNSATTVAQQCGAVFGAKVCTSYKLAAGKVTEFSLHVPIALLDQAPISEPMVWPPKADLVVPFADAVKDQTGFIFSNIYWNPMGHVPQAYMVPHFDFHFYFVPQAQADAIDCKDTSKPSIIPAGYAMPDVDVPGMGTLIGICIPAMGMHAIPAGDLTIKGPWQGSLLVGYYSGKPIFIEPMITKALLMKKQSFSLPIPEIAPTPNVRYPKLFNAVYDAKLDSYDFTFSY
;
A
#
# COMPACT_ATOMS: atom_id res chain seq x y z
N MET A 1 71.18 47.25 63.14
CA MET A 1 70.96 45.88 62.71
C MET A 1 69.72 45.90 61.79
N ASN A 2 69.97 45.92 60.47
CA ASN A 2 68.99 46.16 59.44
C ASN A 2 68.37 44.84 59.02
N ILE A 3 67.00 44.77 59.03
CA ILE A 3 66.27 43.70 58.38
C ILE A 3 65.41 44.31 57.26
N ARG A 4 65.78 44.00 56.00
CA ARG A 4 65.04 44.37 54.83
C ARG A 4 63.95 43.30 54.54
N GLY A 5 62.66 43.71 54.56
CA GLY A 5 61.54 42.93 54.17
C GLY A 5 61.34 43.00 52.66
N SER A 6 61.34 41.88 51.97
CA SER A 6 61.03 41.74 50.56
C SER A 6 59.56 41.51 50.31
N VAL A 7 58.91 42.42 49.58
CA VAL A 7 57.50 42.34 49.19
C VAL A 7 57.44 41.51 47.88
N ARG A 8 56.86 40.35 47.93
CA ARG A 8 56.53 39.53 46.75
C ARG A 8 55.16 39.99 46.23
N ARG A 9 55.13 40.47 45.01
CA ARG A 9 53.86 40.72 44.29
C ARG A 9 53.40 39.41 43.67
N SER A 10 52.22 38.94 44.08
CA SER A 10 51.51 37.83 43.40
C SER A 10 50.73 38.36 42.23
N ILE A 11 51.01 37.81 41.04
CA ILE A 11 50.26 38.09 39.81
C ILE A 11 49.16 37.02 39.74
N CYS A 12 47.90 37.45 39.87
CA CYS A 12 46.73 36.60 39.58
C CYS A 12 46.56 36.51 38.04
N LEU A 13 46.82 35.34 37.45
CA LEU A 13 46.36 35.05 36.11
C LEU A 13 44.86 34.66 36.17
N ALA A 14 44.02 35.49 35.56
CA ALA A 14 42.61 35.13 35.32
C ALA A 14 42.54 34.14 34.13
N GLY A 15 42.26 32.88 34.49
CA GLY A 15 41.96 31.84 33.47
C GLY A 15 40.58 32.07 32.89
N VAL A 16 40.52 32.35 31.60
CA VAL A 16 39.27 32.38 30.80
C VAL A 16 38.85 30.94 30.56
N ALA A 17 37.83 30.46 31.22
CA ALA A 17 37.23 29.16 30.96
C ALA A 17 36.40 29.26 29.67
N ALA A 18 36.84 28.57 28.59
CA ALA A 18 36.07 28.38 27.38
C ALA A 18 34.92 27.41 27.68
N ILE A 19 33.68 27.88 27.56
CA ILE A 19 32.47 27.06 27.67
C ILE A 19 32.33 26.33 26.31
N PRO A 20 32.29 25.00 26.25
CA PRO A 20 32.01 24.31 25.00
C PRO A 20 30.53 24.56 24.62
N THR A 21 30.28 25.21 23.50
CA THR A 21 28.98 25.27 22.86
C THR A 21 28.62 23.85 22.40
N LEU A 22 27.71 23.22 23.13
CA LEU A 22 27.03 22.00 22.67
C LEU A 22 26.27 22.36 21.41
N ALA A 23 26.76 21.87 20.27
CA ALA A 23 26.00 21.88 19.04
C ALA A 23 24.70 21.08 19.30
N ALA A 24 23.56 21.78 19.20
CA ALA A 24 22.25 21.13 19.25
C ALA A 24 22.20 20.17 18.05
N GLY A 25 22.35 18.88 18.33
CA GLY A 25 22.16 17.83 17.34
C GLY A 25 20.74 17.96 16.80
N ALA A 26 20.59 18.13 15.49
CA ALA A 26 19.30 18.09 14.82
C ALA A 26 18.63 16.77 15.16
N GLN A 27 17.53 16.82 15.90
CA GLN A 27 16.71 15.64 16.14
C GLN A 27 16.24 15.12 14.77
N PRO A 28 16.27 13.79 14.54
CA PRO A 28 15.71 13.26 13.31
C PRO A 28 14.25 13.69 13.24
N ASN A 29 13.85 14.34 12.14
CA ASN A 29 12.47 14.76 11.89
C ASN A 29 11.57 13.54 12.06
N SER A 30 10.83 13.47 13.18
CA SER A 30 9.86 12.42 13.38
C SER A 30 8.79 12.51 12.31
N ALA A 31 8.56 11.42 11.58
CA ALA A 31 7.51 11.39 10.57
C ALA A 31 6.15 11.62 11.24
N THR A 32 5.39 12.58 10.73
CA THR A 32 4.04 12.88 11.22
C THR A 32 3.03 12.06 10.43
N THR A 33 2.21 11.29 11.13
CA THR A 33 1.07 10.58 10.51
C THR A 33 -0.13 11.53 10.41
N VAL A 34 -0.73 11.59 9.21
CA VAL A 34 -1.91 12.42 8.95
C VAL A 34 -3.05 11.51 8.49
N ALA A 35 -4.13 11.46 9.28
CA ALA A 35 -5.36 10.77 8.88
C ALA A 35 -6.11 11.58 7.82
N GLN A 36 -6.71 10.92 6.84
CA GLN A 36 -7.22 11.60 5.67
C GLN A 36 -8.70 11.32 5.39
N GLN A 37 -8.96 10.36 4.52
CA GLN A 37 -10.29 10.07 4.01
C GLN A 37 -10.77 8.73 4.57
N CYS A 38 -12.05 8.65 4.88
CA CYS A 38 -12.63 7.42 5.39
C CYS A 38 -13.92 7.09 4.66
N GLY A 39 -14.23 5.81 4.58
CA GLY A 39 -15.51 5.29 4.17
C GLY A 39 -15.95 4.16 5.09
N ALA A 40 -17.19 3.72 4.95
CA ALA A 40 -17.74 2.62 5.74
C ALA A 40 -18.14 1.47 4.80
N VAL A 41 -17.75 0.25 5.17
CA VAL A 41 -18.11 -0.98 4.49
C VAL A 41 -18.29 -2.10 5.51
N PHE A 42 -19.33 -2.91 5.38
CA PHE A 42 -19.68 -3.99 6.32
C PHE A 42 -19.63 -3.53 7.79
N GLY A 43 -20.20 -2.35 8.09
CA GLY A 43 -20.20 -1.77 9.43
C GLY A 43 -18.86 -1.29 9.99
N ALA A 44 -17.75 -1.48 9.27
CA ALA A 44 -16.42 -1.02 9.66
C ALA A 44 -16.05 0.29 8.96
N LYS A 45 -15.23 1.11 9.63
CA LYS A 45 -14.69 2.35 9.09
C LYS A 45 -13.28 2.12 8.58
N VAL A 46 -13.09 2.23 7.26
CA VAL A 46 -11.79 2.12 6.61
C VAL A 46 -11.28 3.52 6.27
N CYS A 47 -10.02 3.81 6.59
CA CYS A 47 -9.43 5.14 6.42
C CYS A 47 -8.09 5.08 5.70
N THR A 48 -7.78 6.10 4.89
CA THR A 48 -6.42 6.32 4.38
C THR A 48 -5.63 7.20 5.33
N SER A 49 -4.32 7.03 5.35
CA SER A 49 -3.38 7.90 6.07
C SER A 49 -2.05 8.00 5.31
N TYR A 50 -1.18 8.93 5.71
CA TYR A 50 0.16 9.01 5.16
C TYR A 50 1.14 9.60 6.18
N LYS A 51 2.44 9.38 5.95
CA LYS A 51 3.53 9.95 6.73
C LYS A 51 4.36 10.91 5.89
N LEU A 52 4.75 12.01 6.51
CA LEU A 52 5.65 13.00 5.93
C LEU A 52 6.97 13.03 6.68
N ALA A 53 8.09 13.05 5.96
CA ALA A 53 9.39 13.40 6.47
C ALA A 53 10.01 14.48 5.58
N ALA A 54 10.41 15.60 6.17
CA ALA A 54 10.93 16.78 5.44
C ALA A 54 10.02 17.22 4.27
N GLY A 55 8.68 17.21 4.47
CA GLY A 55 7.69 17.61 3.46
C GLY A 55 7.45 16.58 2.36
N LYS A 56 8.10 15.41 2.40
CA LYS A 56 7.92 14.35 1.41
C LYS A 56 7.08 13.20 1.99
N VAL A 57 6.18 12.68 1.19
CA VAL A 57 5.45 11.44 1.51
C VAL A 57 6.45 10.28 1.51
N THR A 58 6.64 9.67 2.67
CA THR A 58 7.50 8.50 2.86
C THR A 58 6.72 7.20 2.93
N GLU A 59 5.43 7.29 3.27
CA GLU A 59 4.54 6.16 3.45
C GLU A 59 3.09 6.61 3.26
N PHE A 60 2.25 5.78 2.68
CA PHE A 60 0.81 5.91 2.78
C PHE A 60 0.18 4.56 3.13
N SER A 61 -0.97 4.58 3.78
CA SER A 61 -1.61 3.39 4.34
C SER A 61 -3.12 3.40 4.14
N LEU A 62 -3.69 2.19 4.13
CA LEU A 62 -5.10 1.93 4.28
C LEU A 62 -5.31 1.21 5.62
N HIS A 63 -6.06 1.83 6.53
CA HIS A 63 -6.40 1.26 7.83
C HIS A 63 -7.65 0.38 7.71
N VAL A 64 -7.50 -0.91 8.03
CA VAL A 64 -8.52 -1.96 7.84
C VAL A 64 -8.81 -2.63 9.19
N PRO A 65 -9.92 -2.30 9.86
CA PRO A 65 -10.32 -2.96 11.10
C PRO A 65 -10.70 -4.42 10.88
N ILE A 66 -10.42 -5.30 11.86
CA ILE A 66 -10.83 -6.71 11.82
C ILE A 66 -12.36 -6.85 11.76
N ALA A 67 -13.10 -5.92 12.33
CA ALA A 67 -14.55 -5.87 12.23
C ALA A 67 -15.07 -5.92 10.78
N LEU A 68 -14.32 -5.39 9.80
CA LEU A 68 -14.63 -5.54 8.38
C LEU A 68 -14.69 -7.01 7.96
N LEU A 69 -13.73 -7.81 8.41
CA LEU A 69 -13.68 -9.24 8.08
C LEU A 69 -14.80 -10.02 8.77
N ASP A 70 -15.10 -9.69 10.02
CA ASP A 70 -16.13 -10.39 10.81
C ASP A 70 -17.53 -10.16 10.25
N GLN A 71 -17.78 -8.94 9.75
CA GLN A 71 -19.08 -8.52 9.23
C GLN A 71 -19.23 -8.71 7.72
N ALA A 72 -18.14 -9.04 7.00
CA ALA A 72 -18.21 -9.35 5.58
C ALA A 72 -19.12 -10.55 5.32
N PRO A 73 -20.10 -10.48 4.40
CA PRO A 73 -21.08 -11.52 4.16
C PRO A 73 -20.40 -12.83 3.74
N ILE A 74 -20.96 -13.97 4.18
CA ILE A 74 -20.42 -15.30 3.86
C ILE A 74 -20.76 -15.75 2.43
N SER A 75 -21.74 -15.12 1.80
CA SER A 75 -22.13 -15.34 0.41
C SER A 75 -22.77 -14.07 -0.14
N GLU A 76 -22.49 -13.79 -1.41
CA GLU A 76 -23.13 -12.72 -2.16
C GLU A 76 -23.51 -13.22 -3.55
N PRO A 77 -24.62 -12.71 -4.14
CA PRO A 77 -24.90 -12.97 -5.55
C PRO A 77 -23.76 -12.41 -6.40
N MET A 78 -23.30 -13.19 -7.36
CA MET A 78 -22.33 -12.68 -8.34
C MET A 78 -22.99 -11.54 -9.13
N VAL A 79 -22.36 -10.36 -9.08
CA VAL A 79 -22.73 -9.20 -9.89
C VAL A 79 -21.67 -9.01 -10.96
N TRP A 80 -22.10 -8.84 -12.20
CA TRP A 80 -21.19 -8.60 -13.31
C TRP A 80 -21.54 -7.33 -14.08
N PRO A 81 -20.59 -6.42 -14.29
CA PRO A 81 -19.24 -6.41 -13.71
C PRO A 81 -19.29 -6.23 -12.18
N PRO A 82 -18.25 -6.71 -11.45
CA PRO A 82 -18.19 -6.52 -10.01
C PRO A 82 -18.12 -5.03 -9.66
N LYS A 83 -18.71 -4.67 -8.52
CA LYS A 83 -18.67 -3.32 -7.99
C LYS A 83 -17.85 -3.30 -6.71
N ALA A 84 -17.06 -2.24 -6.54
CA ALA A 84 -16.34 -2.04 -5.30
C ALA A 84 -17.31 -1.89 -4.12
N ASP A 85 -17.05 -2.62 -3.04
CA ASP A 85 -17.79 -2.47 -1.78
C ASP A 85 -17.48 -1.12 -1.12
N LEU A 86 -16.27 -0.60 -1.38
CA LEU A 86 -15.85 0.72 -0.92
C LEU A 86 -14.84 1.34 -1.88
N VAL A 87 -14.96 2.65 -2.08
CA VAL A 87 -13.96 3.50 -2.74
C VAL A 87 -13.48 4.53 -1.73
N VAL A 88 -12.17 4.61 -1.51
CA VAL A 88 -11.56 5.58 -0.58
C VAL A 88 -10.49 6.39 -1.31
N PRO A 89 -10.64 7.72 -1.43
CA PRO A 89 -9.62 8.56 -2.08
C PRO A 89 -8.40 8.74 -1.17
N PHE A 90 -7.25 9.03 -1.78
CA PHE A 90 -6.07 9.51 -1.06
C PHE A 90 -6.06 11.03 -0.96
N ALA A 91 -5.29 11.54 0.00
CA ALA A 91 -5.06 12.97 0.14
C ALA A 91 -4.28 13.53 -1.05
N ASP A 92 -4.42 14.83 -1.31
CA ASP A 92 -3.72 15.50 -2.39
C ASP A 92 -2.21 15.36 -2.27
N ALA A 93 -1.66 15.43 -1.05
CA ALA A 93 -0.23 15.20 -0.84
C ALA A 93 0.26 13.82 -1.32
N VAL A 94 -0.56 12.77 -1.18
CA VAL A 94 -0.26 11.42 -1.71
C VAL A 94 -0.38 11.42 -3.22
N LYS A 95 -1.48 11.95 -3.77
CA LYS A 95 -1.72 12.02 -5.22
C LYS A 95 -0.59 12.77 -5.94
N ASP A 96 -0.25 13.97 -5.45
CA ASP A 96 0.72 14.86 -6.09
C ASP A 96 2.15 14.31 -6.03
N GLN A 97 2.51 13.61 -4.94
CA GLN A 97 3.87 13.15 -4.73
C GLN A 97 4.12 11.70 -5.13
N THR A 98 3.07 10.90 -5.28
CA THR A 98 3.22 9.47 -5.55
C THR A 98 2.46 9.00 -6.79
N GLY A 99 1.45 9.76 -7.22
CA GLY A 99 0.55 9.38 -8.31
C GLY A 99 -0.60 8.47 -7.89
N PHE A 100 -0.62 7.93 -6.68
CA PHE A 100 -1.74 7.10 -6.20
C PHE A 100 -2.94 7.97 -5.82
N ILE A 101 -4.13 7.65 -6.37
CA ILE A 101 -5.30 8.54 -6.35
C ILE A 101 -6.39 8.04 -5.40
N PHE A 102 -6.73 6.73 -5.45
CA PHE A 102 -7.76 6.12 -4.63
C PHE A 102 -7.53 4.62 -4.47
N SER A 103 -8.23 4.01 -3.51
CA SER A 103 -8.28 2.57 -3.33
C SER A 103 -9.72 2.08 -3.49
N ASN A 104 -9.91 0.95 -4.20
CA ASN A 104 -11.13 0.17 -4.21
C ASN A 104 -10.95 -1.08 -3.36
N ILE A 105 -11.99 -1.46 -2.65
CA ILE A 105 -12.04 -2.69 -1.87
C ILE A 105 -13.16 -3.56 -2.43
N TYR A 106 -12.83 -4.83 -2.69
CA TYR A 106 -13.80 -5.85 -3.10
C TYR A 106 -13.72 -7.03 -2.16
N TRP A 107 -14.86 -7.54 -1.76
CA TRP A 107 -14.97 -8.77 -1.01
C TRP A 107 -15.43 -9.90 -1.92
N ASN A 108 -14.70 -11.00 -1.93
CA ASN A 108 -14.98 -12.18 -2.73
C ASN A 108 -15.23 -13.38 -1.81
N PRO A 109 -16.48 -13.59 -1.33
CA PRO A 109 -16.80 -14.67 -0.37
C PRO A 109 -16.56 -16.07 -0.95
N MET A 110 -16.71 -16.24 -2.25
CA MET A 110 -16.50 -17.51 -2.96
C MET A 110 -15.18 -17.55 -3.73
N GLY A 111 -14.46 -16.43 -3.74
CA GLY A 111 -13.30 -16.24 -4.60
C GLY A 111 -13.67 -16.13 -6.09
N HIS A 112 -12.66 -16.10 -6.93
CA HIS A 112 -12.79 -16.03 -8.40
C HIS A 112 -11.62 -16.75 -9.11
N VAL A 113 -11.68 -16.83 -10.42
CA VAL A 113 -10.60 -17.40 -11.25
C VAL A 113 -9.33 -16.54 -11.17
N PRO A 114 -8.11 -17.13 -11.28
CA PRO A 114 -7.83 -18.56 -11.50
C PRO A 114 -8.04 -19.42 -10.25
N GLN A 115 -7.92 -20.74 -10.39
CA GLN A 115 -8.23 -21.73 -9.36
C GLN A 115 -7.60 -21.46 -7.98
N ALA A 116 -6.41 -20.89 -7.93
CA ALA A 116 -5.75 -20.54 -6.67
C ALA A 116 -6.55 -19.56 -5.83
N TYR A 117 -7.31 -18.67 -6.46
CA TYR A 117 -8.06 -17.58 -5.83
C TYR A 117 -9.52 -17.96 -5.50
N MET A 118 -9.92 -19.22 -5.72
CA MET A 118 -11.25 -19.73 -5.38
C MET A 118 -11.43 -19.97 -3.86
N VAL A 119 -11.04 -18.99 -3.06
CA VAL A 119 -11.15 -18.97 -1.59
C VAL A 119 -11.58 -17.57 -1.14
N PRO A 120 -12.23 -17.44 0.03
CA PRO A 120 -12.65 -16.12 0.53
C PRO A 120 -11.47 -15.16 0.70
N HIS A 121 -11.48 -14.04 -0.02
CA HIS A 121 -10.41 -13.04 0.01
C HIS A 121 -10.93 -11.63 -0.28
N PHE A 122 -10.12 -10.65 0.08
CA PHE A 122 -10.31 -9.26 -0.30
C PHE A 122 -9.31 -8.88 -1.38
N ASP A 123 -9.76 -8.06 -2.33
CA ASP A 123 -8.94 -7.38 -3.31
C ASP A 123 -8.88 -5.90 -2.91
N PHE A 124 -7.65 -5.39 -2.75
CA PHE A 124 -7.40 -4.00 -2.42
C PHE A 124 -6.69 -3.34 -3.60
N HIS A 125 -7.44 -2.70 -4.48
CA HIS A 125 -6.85 -2.00 -5.62
C HIS A 125 -6.38 -0.61 -5.23
N PHE A 126 -5.16 -0.26 -5.58
CA PHE A 126 -4.56 1.06 -5.37
C PHE A 126 -4.26 1.68 -6.73
N TYR A 127 -5.16 2.54 -7.18
CA TYR A 127 -5.13 3.13 -8.52
C TYR A 127 -4.25 4.37 -8.60
N PHE A 128 -3.54 4.49 -9.72
CA PHE A 128 -2.81 5.69 -10.12
C PHE A 128 -3.32 6.28 -11.45
N VAL A 129 -4.57 6.00 -11.79
CA VAL A 129 -5.37 6.66 -12.83
C VAL A 129 -6.62 7.24 -12.18
N PRO A 130 -7.25 8.29 -12.77
CA PRO A 130 -8.51 8.83 -12.26
C PRO A 130 -9.61 7.76 -12.18
N GLN A 131 -10.48 7.84 -11.15
CA GLN A 131 -11.59 6.89 -10.97
C GLN A 131 -12.47 6.80 -12.23
N ALA A 132 -12.83 7.94 -12.83
CA ALA A 132 -13.63 7.95 -14.05
C ALA A 132 -12.96 7.20 -15.23
N GLN A 133 -11.62 7.17 -15.26
CA GLN A 133 -10.90 6.39 -16.27
C GLN A 133 -10.98 4.89 -15.96
N ALA A 134 -10.85 4.48 -14.71
CA ALA A 134 -11.01 3.09 -14.30
C ALA A 134 -12.45 2.61 -14.56
N ASP A 135 -13.45 3.39 -14.14
CA ASP A 135 -14.88 3.08 -14.32
C ASP A 135 -15.29 2.95 -15.80
N ALA A 136 -14.56 3.62 -16.72
CA ALA A 136 -14.81 3.57 -18.16
C ALA A 136 -14.20 2.34 -18.86
N ILE A 137 -13.43 1.51 -18.15
CA ILE A 137 -12.83 0.30 -18.72
C ILE A 137 -13.93 -0.71 -19.05
N ASP A 138 -14.06 -1.06 -20.33
CA ASP A 138 -15.07 -2.02 -20.82
C ASP A 138 -14.46 -3.32 -21.35
N CYS A 139 -13.14 -3.48 -21.24
CA CYS A 139 -12.35 -4.64 -21.71
C CYS A 139 -12.42 -4.92 -23.22
N LYS A 140 -12.89 -3.95 -24.05
CA LYS A 140 -12.84 -4.09 -25.51
C LYS A 140 -11.44 -3.90 -26.07
N ASP A 141 -10.62 -3.06 -25.42
CA ASP A 141 -9.20 -2.98 -25.74
C ASP A 141 -8.47 -4.18 -25.13
N THR A 142 -8.06 -5.11 -25.98
CA THR A 142 -7.34 -6.33 -25.60
C THR A 142 -5.83 -6.19 -25.68
N SER A 143 -5.31 -4.98 -25.82
CA SER A 143 -3.88 -4.69 -25.91
C SER A 143 -3.16 -5.00 -24.59
N LYS A 144 -2.43 -6.11 -24.57
CA LYS A 144 -1.57 -6.47 -23.45
C LYS A 144 -0.33 -5.57 -23.39
N PRO A 145 0.24 -5.32 -22.21
CA PRO A 145 1.51 -4.60 -22.09
C PRO A 145 2.64 -5.38 -22.77
N SER A 146 3.59 -4.65 -23.33
CA SER A 146 4.79 -5.25 -23.93
C SER A 146 5.75 -5.84 -22.87
N ILE A 147 5.66 -5.34 -21.63
CA ILE A 147 6.49 -5.76 -20.50
C ILE A 147 5.59 -5.90 -19.28
N ILE A 148 5.65 -7.06 -18.62
CA ILE A 148 5.07 -7.32 -17.29
C ILE A 148 6.22 -7.64 -16.33
N PRO A 149 6.00 -7.57 -15.00
CA PRO A 149 7.04 -7.88 -14.03
C PRO A 149 7.63 -9.27 -14.21
N ALA A 150 8.93 -9.41 -13.96
CA ALA A 150 9.59 -10.70 -13.99
C ALA A 150 8.92 -11.68 -12.99
N GLY A 151 8.68 -12.92 -13.43
CA GLY A 151 7.99 -13.93 -12.61
C GLY A 151 6.47 -13.77 -12.57
N TYR A 152 5.89 -12.85 -13.35
CA TYR A 152 4.44 -12.68 -13.51
C TYR A 152 3.96 -13.29 -14.83
N ALA A 153 2.66 -13.58 -14.88
CA ALA A 153 1.94 -13.99 -16.07
C ALA A 153 0.66 -13.16 -16.22
N MET A 154 0.18 -13.02 -17.44
CA MET A 154 -1.11 -12.39 -17.77
C MET A 154 -1.89 -13.36 -18.68
N PRO A 155 -2.47 -14.42 -18.08
CA PRO A 155 -3.16 -15.45 -18.85
C PRO A 155 -4.51 -14.96 -19.36
N ASP A 156 -4.97 -15.58 -20.45
CA ASP A 156 -6.36 -15.52 -20.84
C ASP A 156 -7.09 -16.66 -20.12
N VAL A 157 -8.28 -16.39 -19.61
CA VAL A 157 -9.03 -17.35 -18.79
C VAL A 157 -10.44 -17.52 -19.35
N ASP A 158 -10.82 -18.75 -19.69
CA ASP A 158 -12.18 -19.07 -20.08
C ASP A 158 -13.08 -19.19 -18.86
N VAL A 159 -14.16 -18.40 -18.83
CA VAL A 159 -15.15 -18.42 -17.76
C VAL A 159 -16.47 -18.92 -18.32
N PRO A 160 -17.01 -20.05 -17.80
CA PRO A 160 -18.28 -20.58 -18.27
C PRO A 160 -19.41 -19.55 -18.24
N GLY A 161 -20.07 -19.36 -19.39
CA GLY A 161 -21.16 -18.39 -19.54
C GLY A 161 -20.74 -16.93 -19.73
N MET A 162 -19.43 -16.61 -19.64
CA MET A 162 -18.92 -15.24 -19.81
C MET A 162 -17.92 -15.12 -20.97
N GLY A 163 -17.38 -16.25 -21.48
CA GLY A 163 -16.36 -16.27 -22.52
C GLY A 163 -14.94 -16.14 -21.98
N THR A 164 -14.01 -15.76 -22.87
CA THR A 164 -12.59 -15.64 -22.54
C THR A 164 -12.29 -14.24 -22.02
N LEU A 165 -11.77 -14.16 -20.81
CA LEU A 165 -11.25 -12.92 -20.21
C LEU A 165 -9.79 -12.74 -20.67
N ILE A 166 -9.56 -11.89 -21.65
CA ILE A 166 -8.21 -11.62 -22.18
C ILE A 166 -7.37 -10.90 -21.12
N GLY A 167 -6.23 -11.50 -20.74
CA GLY A 167 -5.38 -10.97 -19.66
C GLY A 167 -6.11 -10.85 -18.32
N ILE A 168 -7.14 -11.66 -18.07
CA ILE A 168 -8.06 -11.52 -16.91
C ILE A 168 -8.58 -10.08 -16.85
N CYS A 169 -9.06 -9.54 -17.96
CA CYS A 169 -9.65 -8.21 -17.97
C CYS A 169 -11.05 -8.24 -17.35
N ILE A 170 -11.23 -7.41 -16.33
CA ILE A 170 -12.51 -7.20 -15.65
C ILE A 170 -12.98 -5.76 -15.94
N PRO A 171 -14.21 -5.54 -16.42
CA PRO A 171 -14.73 -4.18 -16.62
C PRO A 171 -14.66 -3.36 -15.33
N ALA A 172 -14.36 -2.07 -15.45
CA ALA A 172 -14.08 -1.11 -14.39
C ALA A 172 -12.82 -1.42 -13.55
N MET A 173 -12.03 -2.43 -13.93
CA MET A 173 -10.75 -2.76 -13.28
C MET A 173 -9.59 -2.76 -14.29
N GLY A 174 -9.68 -3.58 -15.33
CA GLY A 174 -8.62 -3.79 -16.31
C GLY A 174 -8.07 -5.21 -16.29
N MET A 175 -6.91 -5.40 -16.94
CA MET A 175 -6.19 -6.68 -16.99
C MET A 175 -5.33 -6.88 -15.74
N HIS A 176 -5.07 -8.14 -15.37
CA HIS A 176 -4.30 -8.49 -14.16
C HIS A 176 -3.08 -9.33 -14.54
N ALA A 177 -1.89 -8.79 -14.25
CA ALA A 177 -0.67 -9.58 -14.18
C ALA A 177 -0.55 -10.17 -12.78
N ILE A 178 -0.43 -11.49 -12.68
CA ILE A 178 -0.40 -12.26 -11.44
C ILE A 178 0.95 -12.97 -11.29
N PRO A 179 1.43 -13.26 -10.07
CA PRO A 179 2.60 -14.12 -9.90
C PRO A 179 2.39 -15.45 -10.62
N ALA A 180 3.33 -15.83 -11.49
CA ALA A 180 3.19 -17.06 -12.30
C ALA A 180 3.11 -18.33 -11.43
N GLY A 181 3.70 -18.29 -10.22
CA GLY A 181 3.61 -19.36 -9.24
C GLY A 181 2.18 -19.64 -8.76
N ASP A 182 1.30 -18.64 -8.76
CA ASP A 182 -0.09 -18.81 -8.32
C ASP A 182 -0.90 -19.70 -9.27
N LEU A 183 -0.52 -19.77 -10.55
CA LEU A 183 -1.14 -20.66 -11.52
C LEU A 183 -0.87 -22.14 -11.27
N THR A 184 0.16 -22.46 -10.49
CA THR A 184 0.64 -23.82 -10.24
C THR A 184 0.70 -24.21 -8.77
N ILE A 185 0.21 -23.33 -7.87
CA ILE A 185 0.26 -23.56 -6.43
C ILE A 185 -0.51 -24.84 -6.05
N LYS A 186 0.10 -25.68 -5.23
CA LYS A 186 -0.50 -26.95 -4.77
C LYS A 186 -1.00 -26.91 -3.32
N GLY A 187 -0.85 -25.78 -2.67
CA GLY A 187 -1.28 -25.57 -1.27
C GLY A 187 -2.30 -24.46 -1.15
N PRO A 188 -2.73 -24.14 0.08
CA PRO A 188 -3.64 -23.04 0.32
C PRO A 188 -2.93 -21.71 -0.03
N TRP A 189 -3.48 -21.01 -1.01
CA TRP A 189 -3.06 -19.65 -1.32
C TRP A 189 -3.41 -18.72 -0.14
N GLN A 190 -2.54 -17.76 0.17
CA GLN A 190 -2.72 -16.86 1.31
C GLN A 190 -2.87 -15.40 0.89
N GLY A 191 -2.17 -15.02 -0.18
CA GLY A 191 -2.20 -13.66 -0.71
C GLY A 191 -1.09 -13.44 -1.73
N SER A 192 -1.32 -12.50 -2.61
CA SER A 192 -0.38 -12.07 -3.65
C SER A 192 -0.54 -10.59 -3.92
N LEU A 193 0.47 -9.94 -4.50
CA LEU A 193 0.37 -8.58 -5.00
C LEU A 193 0.35 -8.64 -6.52
N LEU A 194 -0.75 -8.16 -7.11
CA LEU A 194 -0.98 -8.12 -8.55
C LEU A 194 -0.65 -6.74 -9.10
N VAL A 195 -0.49 -6.66 -10.42
CA VAL A 195 -0.35 -5.39 -11.14
C VAL A 195 -1.42 -5.30 -12.21
N GLY A 196 -2.20 -4.24 -12.18
CA GLY A 196 -3.28 -3.99 -13.12
C GLY A 196 -2.85 -3.19 -14.33
N TYR A 197 -3.43 -3.51 -15.48
CA TYR A 197 -3.10 -2.89 -16.75
C TYR A 197 -4.36 -2.56 -17.57
N TYR A 198 -4.28 -1.50 -18.37
CA TYR A 198 -5.24 -1.25 -19.43
C TYR A 198 -4.57 -0.50 -20.59
N SER A 199 -4.96 -0.82 -21.84
CA SER A 199 -4.34 -0.26 -23.06
C SER A 199 -2.81 -0.34 -23.01
N GLY A 200 -2.28 -1.48 -22.56
CA GLY A 200 -0.85 -1.75 -22.47
C GLY A 200 -0.09 -0.98 -21.38
N LYS A 201 -0.78 -0.26 -20.45
CA LYS A 201 -0.17 0.57 -19.42
C LYS A 201 -0.56 0.09 -18.02
N PRO A 202 0.36 0.13 -17.04
CA PRO A 202 0.00 -0.12 -15.64
C PRO A 202 -0.99 0.94 -15.14
N ILE A 203 -1.99 0.55 -14.33
CA ILE A 203 -3.02 1.45 -13.79
C ILE A 203 -3.29 1.28 -12.30
N PHE A 204 -2.94 0.14 -11.70
CA PHE A 204 -3.04 -0.11 -10.25
C PHE A 204 -2.05 -1.16 -9.78
N ILE A 205 -1.86 -1.23 -8.47
CA ILE A 205 -1.30 -2.39 -7.76
C ILE A 205 -2.37 -2.92 -6.80
N GLU A 206 -2.34 -4.24 -6.57
CA GLU A 206 -3.42 -4.91 -5.87
C GLU A 206 -2.90 -6.01 -4.94
N PRO A 207 -2.79 -5.75 -3.65
CA PRO A 207 -2.74 -6.81 -2.66
C PRO A 207 -4.07 -7.56 -2.61
N MET A 208 -4.06 -8.84 -3.00
CA MET A 208 -5.14 -9.79 -2.76
C MET A 208 -4.80 -10.61 -1.53
N ILE A 209 -5.69 -10.65 -0.55
CA ILE A 209 -5.36 -11.24 0.76
C ILE A 209 -6.53 -12.07 1.27
N THR A 210 -6.27 -13.35 1.60
CA THR A 210 -7.31 -14.22 2.12
C THR A 210 -7.83 -13.77 3.49
N LYS A 211 -9.14 -13.91 3.71
CA LYS A 211 -9.72 -13.72 5.04
C LYS A 211 -8.99 -14.57 6.08
N ALA A 212 -8.62 -15.80 5.72
CA ALA A 212 -7.91 -16.72 6.60
C ALA A 212 -6.53 -16.21 7.04
N LEU A 213 -5.78 -15.51 6.16
CA LEU A 213 -4.50 -14.89 6.53
C LEU A 213 -4.72 -13.70 7.46
N LEU A 214 -5.67 -12.83 7.15
CA LEU A 214 -5.97 -11.66 7.98
C LEU A 214 -6.48 -12.04 9.37
N MET A 215 -7.27 -13.11 9.48
CA MET A 215 -7.76 -13.61 10.77
C MET A 215 -6.67 -14.21 11.68
N LYS A 216 -5.45 -14.44 11.17
CA LYS A 216 -4.31 -14.81 12.03
C LYS A 216 -3.84 -13.65 12.91
N LYS A 217 -4.23 -12.42 12.61
CA LYS A 217 -3.87 -11.22 13.38
C LYS A 217 -2.35 -11.09 13.58
N GLN A 218 -1.61 -11.29 12.51
CA GLN A 218 -0.14 -11.23 12.46
C GLN A 218 0.30 -10.34 11.32
N SER A 219 1.34 -9.56 11.54
CA SER A 219 1.94 -8.75 10.49
C SER A 219 2.62 -9.62 9.43
N PHE A 220 2.53 -9.22 8.18
CA PHE A 220 3.19 -9.86 7.04
C PHE A 220 3.52 -8.84 5.96
N SER A 221 4.25 -9.26 4.94
CA SER A 221 4.56 -8.44 3.77
C SER A 221 4.31 -9.23 2.49
N LEU A 222 4.00 -8.50 1.41
CA LEU A 222 3.99 -9.04 0.05
C LEU A 222 5.06 -8.32 -0.77
N PRO A 223 5.81 -9.04 -1.61
CA PRO A 223 6.81 -8.41 -2.46
C PRO A 223 6.13 -7.53 -3.51
N ILE A 224 6.62 -6.31 -3.68
CA ILE A 224 6.24 -5.45 -4.80
C ILE A 224 7.15 -5.79 -5.98
N PRO A 225 6.61 -6.18 -7.14
CA PRO A 225 7.44 -6.47 -8.30
C PRO A 225 8.01 -5.19 -8.91
N GLU A 226 9.05 -5.31 -9.71
CA GLU A 226 9.52 -4.20 -10.53
C GLU A 226 8.52 -3.92 -11.66
N ILE A 227 7.88 -2.76 -11.59
CA ILE A 227 6.85 -2.31 -12.55
C ILE A 227 7.49 -1.34 -13.53
N ALA A 228 7.15 -1.46 -14.81
CA ALA A 228 7.63 -0.54 -15.83
C ALA A 228 7.33 0.93 -15.45
N PRO A 229 8.28 1.86 -15.62
CA PRO A 229 8.10 3.26 -15.26
C PRO A 229 6.84 3.85 -15.88
N THR A 230 6.02 4.50 -15.05
CA THR A 230 4.79 5.18 -15.47
C THR A 230 4.94 6.68 -15.18
N PRO A 231 4.63 7.57 -16.14
CA PRO A 231 4.71 9.00 -15.91
C PRO A 231 3.94 9.45 -14.66
N ASN A 232 4.57 10.26 -13.82
CA ASN A 232 4.02 10.82 -12.58
C ASN A 232 3.69 9.78 -11.49
N VAL A 233 4.11 8.51 -11.64
CA VAL A 233 3.95 7.49 -10.62
C VAL A 233 5.29 7.17 -9.98
N ARG A 234 5.37 7.30 -8.67
CA ARG A 234 6.46 6.83 -7.84
C ARG A 234 6.03 5.54 -7.18
N TYR A 235 6.57 4.41 -7.64
CA TYR A 235 6.25 3.13 -7.06
C TYR A 235 6.87 2.96 -5.68
N PRO A 236 6.12 2.41 -4.71
CA PRO A 236 6.67 2.07 -3.41
C PRO A 236 7.63 0.88 -3.53
N LYS A 237 8.49 0.73 -2.53
CA LYS A 237 9.46 -0.38 -2.47
C LYS A 237 8.99 -1.55 -1.62
N LEU A 238 8.12 -1.26 -0.65
CA LEU A 238 7.66 -2.24 0.33
C LEU A 238 6.14 -2.13 0.50
N PHE A 239 5.50 -3.29 0.60
CA PHE A 239 4.13 -3.42 1.12
C PHE A 239 4.17 -4.26 2.39
N ASN A 240 3.61 -3.70 3.46
CA ASN A 240 3.48 -4.37 4.75
C ASN A 240 2.03 -4.29 5.22
N ALA A 241 1.49 -5.43 5.64
CA ALA A 241 0.26 -5.50 6.43
C ALA A 241 0.67 -5.56 7.90
N VAL A 242 0.60 -4.43 8.59
CA VAL A 242 1.02 -4.31 9.99
C VAL A 242 -0.21 -4.44 10.88
N TYR A 243 -0.25 -5.49 11.70
CA TYR A 243 -1.34 -5.70 12.65
C TYR A 243 -1.09 -4.94 13.95
N ASP A 244 -2.07 -4.13 14.36
CA ASP A 244 -2.13 -3.46 15.66
C ASP A 244 -3.14 -4.18 16.56
N ALA A 245 -2.61 -4.87 17.58
CA ALA A 245 -3.45 -5.63 18.53
C ALA A 245 -4.27 -4.73 19.47
N LYS A 246 -3.94 -3.44 19.63
CA LYS A 246 -4.71 -2.52 20.47
C LYS A 246 -5.94 -1.99 19.76
N LEU A 247 -5.82 -1.77 18.45
CA LEU A 247 -6.89 -1.28 17.59
C LEU A 247 -7.66 -2.43 16.93
N ASP A 248 -7.17 -3.66 17.03
CA ASP A 248 -7.67 -4.86 16.31
C ASP A 248 -7.85 -4.58 14.82
N SER A 249 -6.77 -4.14 14.18
CA SER A 249 -6.78 -3.66 12.80
C SER A 249 -5.46 -3.91 12.09
N TYR A 250 -5.49 -3.84 10.77
CA TYR A 250 -4.29 -3.77 9.93
C TYR A 250 -4.09 -2.37 9.37
N ASP A 251 -2.83 -1.95 9.28
CA ASP A 251 -2.40 -0.88 8.38
C ASP A 251 -1.71 -1.52 7.17
N PHE A 252 -2.35 -1.43 6.00
CA PHE A 252 -1.76 -1.81 4.72
C PHE A 252 -0.95 -0.65 4.20
N THR A 253 0.36 -0.76 4.37
CA THR A 253 1.31 0.33 4.24
C THR A 253 2.21 0.15 3.04
N PHE A 254 2.29 1.17 2.21
CA PHE A 254 3.25 1.31 1.12
C PHE A 254 4.35 2.31 1.50
N SER A 255 5.61 1.86 1.47
CA SER A 255 6.78 2.67 1.85
C SER A 255 7.73 2.90 0.67
N TYR A 256 8.39 4.08 0.64
CA TYR A 256 9.22 4.59 -0.46
C TYR A 256 10.72 4.60 -0.15
#